data_2cb629e48690c1a7aecda0d485466b52
#
_entry.id   2cb629e48690c1a7aecda0d485466b52
#
_cell.length_a   1.000
_cell.length_b   1.000
_cell.length_c   1.000
_cell.angle_alpha   90.00
_cell.angle_beta   90.00
_cell.angle_gamma   90.00
#
_symmetry.space_group_name_H-M   'P 1'
#
loop_
_entity.id
_entity.type
_entity.pdbx_description
1 polymer ?
#
loop_
_entity_poly.entity_id
_entity_poly.type
_entity_poly.pdbx_seq_one_letter_code
_entity_poly.pdbx_strand_id
1 'polypeptide(L)'
;MDQDLSVRTPYLGHPERGPWMALTYFSLWMTRLMGLLPDIGRCMVCGETLALHAAGVSYSSYADGLFCGLHANGSASALSADSWQLAQRMLRAPASSFAGEAWARKRGQDLRRFTLQTLERHLEKKLRSAEALARLGG
;
A
#
# COMPACT_ATOMS: atom_id res chain seq x y z
N MET A 1 -22.72 -5.53 -27.78
CA MET A 1 -22.27 -6.17 -26.88
C MET A 1 -20.81 -6.14 -26.49
N ASP A 2 -19.89 -6.24 -27.43
CA ASP A 2 -18.49 -6.05 -27.09
C ASP A 2 -18.25 -4.71 -26.41
N GLN A 3 -19.02 -3.72 -26.82
CA GLN A 3 -18.93 -2.41 -26.22
C GLN A 3 -19.26 -2.43 -24.74
N ASP A 4 -20.24 -3.24 -24.37
CA ASP A 4 -20.63 -3.34 -22.97
C ASP A 4 -19.51 -3.93 -22.13
N LEU A 5 -18.84 -4.93 -22.68
CA LEU A 5 -17.69 -5.53 -21.98
C LEU A 5 -16.57 -4.53 -21.80
N SER A 6 -16.29 -3.75 -22.85
CA SER A 6 -15.24 -2.74 -22.78
C SER A 6 -15.57 -1.68 -21.75
N VAL A 7 -16.83 -1.28 -21.69
CA VAL A 7 -17.27 -0.27 -20.72
C VAL A 7 -17.21 -0.81 -19.31
N ARG A 8 -17.60 -2.07 -19.12
CA ARG A 8 -17.66 -2.63 -17.78
C ARG A 8 -16.29 -3.00 -17.22
N THR A 9 -15.32 -3.26 -18.08
CA THR A 9 -13.99 -3.62 -17.63
C THR A 9 -12.93 -2.78 -18.33
N PRO A 10 -12.97 -1.45 -18.18
CA PRO A 10 -12.04 -0.58 -18.88
C PRO A 10 -10.57 -0.81 -18.53
N TYR A 11 -10.30 -1.32 -17.33
CA TYR A 11 -8.93 -1.55 -16.91
C TYR A 11 -8.34 -2.81 -17.52
N LEU A 12 -9.17 -3.81 -17.73
CA LEU A 12 -8.71 -5.10 -18.24
C LEU A 12 -8.48 -5.09 -19.73
N GLY A 13 -9.13 -4.19 -20.46
CA GLY A 13 -9.02 -4.11 -21.89
C GLY A 13 -7.86 -3.25 -22.41
N HIS A 14 -7.13 -2.58 -21.51
CA HIS A 14 -6.08 -1.64 -21.91
C HIS A 14 -4.77 -1.96 -21.19
N PRO A 15 -3.70 -2.31 -21.92
CA PRO A 15 -2.42 -2.66 -21.31
C PRO A 15 -1.86 -1.58 -20.40
N GLU A 16 -1.99 -0.30 -20.78
CA GLU A 16 -1.46 0.80 -20.00
C GLU A 16 -2.31 1.10 -18.77
N ARG A 17 -3.54 0.60 -18.74
CA ARG A 17 -4.40 0.78 -17.57
C ARG A 17 -4.49 -0.48 -16.73
N GLY A 18 -4.74 -1.61 -17.39
CA GLY A 18 -4.79 -2.92 -16.76
C GLY A 18 -5.50 -2.94 -15.41
N PRO A 19 -5.21 -3.91 -14.55
CA PRO A 19 -5.81 -3.99 -13.22
C PRO A 19 -5.02 -3.22 -12.14
N TRP A 20 -3.99 -2.47 -12.51
CA TRP A 20 -3.04 -1.93 -11.55
C TRP A 20 -3.64 -0.89 -10.61
N MET A 21 -4.52 -0.04 -11.13
CA MET A 21 -5.19 0.94 -10.28
C MET A 21 -6.05 0.23 -9.23
N ALA A 22 -6.84 -0.74 -9.67
CA ALA A 22 -7.72 -1.47 -8.75
C ALA A 22 -6.91 -2.23 -7.71
N LEU A 23 -5.84 -2.90 -8.12
CA LEU A 23 -4.98 -3.63 -7.19
C LEU A 23 -4.35 -2.71 -6.15
N THR A 24 -3.89 -1.54 -6.59
CA THR A 24 -3.27 -0.58 -5.69
C THR A 24 -4.29 -0.01 -4.71
N TYR A 25 -5.43 0.44 -5.25
CA TYR A 25 -6.47 1.06 -4.45
C TYR A 25 -7.05 0.08 -3.42
N PHE A 26 -7.43 -1.09 -3.87
CA PHE A 26 -8.10 -2.03 -2.99
C PHE A 26 -7.15 -2.68 -1.98
N SER A 27 -5.90 -2.92 -2.35
CA SER A 27 -4.95 -3.44 -1.36
C SER A 27 -4.67 -2.43 -0.26
N LEU A 28 -4.57 -1.15 -0.62
CA LEU A 28 -4.39 -0.09 0.37
C LEU A 28 -5.60 0.01 1.30
N TRP A 29 -6.80 0.02 0.73
CA TRP A 29 -8.02 0.10 1.53
C TRP A 29 -8.24 -1.15 2.38
N MET A 30 -7.85 -2.31 1.88
CA MET A 30 -7.96 -3.54 2.66
C MET A 30 -7.09 -3.46 3.91
N THR A 31 -5.85 -3.00 3.78
CA THR A 31 -4.97 -2.85 4.95
C THR A 31 -5.55 -1.84 5.94
N ARG A 32 -6.18 -0.78 5.43
CA ARG A 32 -6.81 0.21 6.30
C ARG A 32 -8.02 -0.37 7.02
N LEU A 33 -8.89 -1.04 6.31
CA LEU A 33 -10.11 -1.61 6.90
C LEU A 33 -9.82 -2.72 7.90
N MET A 34 -8.73 -3.43 7.71
CA MET A 34 -8.29 -4.45 8.65
C MET A 34 -7.55 -3.86 9.86
N GLY A 35 -7.35 -2.55 9.88
CA GLY A 35 -6.65 -1.90 10.98
C GLY A 35 -5.14 -2.10 10.95
N LEU A 36 -4.59 -2.46 9.80
CA LEU A 36 -3.17 -2.77 9.67
C LEU A 36 -2.34 -1.61 9.11
N LEU A 37 -3.01 -0.64 8.49
CA LEU A 37 -2.30 0.47 7.87
C LEU A 37 -1.78 1.41 8.95
N PRO A 38 -0.46 1.66 9.00
CA PRO A 38 0.10 2.61 9.97
C PRO A 38 -0.26 4.04 9.58
N ASP A 39 0.06 4.97 10.47
CA ASP A 39 -0.07 6.39 10.14
C ASP A 39 0.97 6.74 9.09
N ILE A 40 0.52 6.95 7.86
CA ILE A 40 1.43 7.25 6.76
C ILE A 40 1.74 8.74 6.64
N GLY A 41 1.19 9.55 7.52
CA GLY A 41 1.43 10.98 7.49
C GLY A 41 2.60 11.44 8.35
N ARG A 42 3.12 10.59 9.22
CA ARG A 42 4.15 10.96 10.18
C ARG A 42 5.22 9.90 10.31
N CYS A 43 6.44 10.34 10.60
CA CYS A 43 7.54 9.44 10.93
C CYS A 43 7.23 8.73 12.24
N MET A 44 7.39 7.41 12.27
CA MET A 44 7.08 6.65 13.48
C MET A 44 8.10 6.87 14.61
N VAL A 45 9.25 7.42 14.29
CA VAL A 45 10.30 7.66 15.29
C VAL A 45 10.17 9.05 15.90
N CYS A 46 10.14 10.10 15.07
CA CYS A 46 10.15 11.48 15.57
C CYS A 46 8.80 12.18 15.51
N GLY A 47 7.80 11.58 14.86
CA GLY A 47 6.47 12.16 14.75
C GLY A 47 6.37 13.33 13.76
N GLU A 48 7.45 13.65 13.05
CA GLU A 48 7.45 14.75 12.12
C GLU A 48 6.59 14.42 10.89
N THR A 49 5.96 15.44 10.34
CA THR A 49 5.11 15.30 9.16
C THR A 49 5.94 14.89 7.95
N LEU A 50 5.58 13.77 7.34
CA LEU A 50 6.31 13.25 6.18
C LEU A 50 6.10 14.08 4.91
N ALA A 51 5.06 14.88 4.87
CA ALA A 51 4.81 15.77 3.73
C ALA A 51 5.96 16.74 3.47
N LEU A 52 6.81 16.97 4.46
CA LEU A 52 7.98 17.86 4.33
C LEU A 52 9.16 17.16 3.66
N HIS A 53 9.09 15.86 3.44
CA HIS A 53 10.21 15.09 2.88
C HIS A 53 9.96 14.76 1.42
N ALA A 54 10.40 15.67 0.53
CA ALA A 54 10.15 15.56 -0.90
C ALA A 54 10.82 14.36 -1.57
N ALA A 55 11.88 13.83 -0.97
CA ALA A 55 12.62 12.71 -1.53
C ALA A 55 11.91 11.37 -1.35
N GLY A 56 10.79 11.36 -0.63
CA GLY A 56 10.08 10.12 -0.33
C GLY A 56 10.29 9.70 1.11
N VAL A 57 9.75 8.54 1.44
CA VAL A 57 9.82 8.01 2.80
C VAL A 57 10.29 6.57 2.75
N SER A 58 10.61 6.01 3.89
CA SER A 58 11.10 4.64 3.97
C SER A 58 10.20 3.79 4.85
N TYR A 59 10.21 2.49 4.62
CA TYR A 59 9.50 1.55 5.47
C TYR A 59 10.38 0.32 5.67
N SER A 60 10.06 -0.44 6.71
CA SER A 60 10.82 -1.64 7.06
C SER A 60 9.87 -2.79 7.26
N SER A 61 10.33 -4.01 6.95
CA SER A 61 9.56 -5.21 7.21
C SER A 61 9.44 -5.51 8.70
N TYR A 62 10.20 -4.82 9.54
CA TYR A 62 10.23 -5.07 10.98
C TYR A 62 9.46 -4.05 11.80
N ALA A 63 8.87 -3.06 11.17
CA ALA A 63 8.21 -1.98 11.90
C ALA A 63 6.91 -1.58 11.22
N ASP A 64 5.93 -1.18 12.04
CA ASP A 64 4.61 -0.80 11.55
C ASP A 64 4.53 0.71 11.37
N GLY A 65 5.26 1.24 10.39
CA GLY A 65 5.23 2.66 10.14
C GLY A 65 6.18 3.08 9.05
N LEU A 66 6.16 4.37 8.78
CA LEU A 66 7.04 4.99 7.81
C LEU A 66 8.07 5.85 8.53
N PHE A 67 9.19 6.08 7.87
CA PHE A 67 10.31 6.84 8.43
C PHE A 67 10.64 8.01 7.53
N CYS A 68 11.02 9.14 8.15
CA CYS A 68 11.61 10.24 7.41
C CYS A 68 13.06 9.90 7.02
N GLY A 69 13.65 10.76 6.18
CA GLY A 69 15.00 10.50 5.71
C GLY A 69 16.06 10.39 6.79
N LEU A 70 15.84 11.07 7.92
CA LEU A 70 16.79 11.04 9.04
C LEU A 70 16.72 9.74 9.86
N HIS A 71 15.59 9.06 9.83
CA HIS A 71 15.36 7.87 10.64
C HIS A 71 15.28 6.59 9.84
N ALA A 72 15.51 6.66 8.53
CA ALA A 72 15.61 5.49 7.68
C ALA A 72 16.92 4.77 7.99
N ASN A 73 16.86 3.44 8.16
CA ASN A 73 18.06 2.65 8.34
C ASN A 73 18.42 1.96 7.01
N GLY A 74 19.61 1.31 7.00
CA GLY A 74 20.13 0.72 5.80
C GLY A 74 19.32 -0.46 5.25
N SER A 75 18.43 -1.03 6.05
CA SER A 75 17.59 -2.14 5.62
C SER A 75 16.20 -1.69 5.17
N ALA A 76 15.93 -0.40 5.26
CA ALA A 76 14.62 0.13 4.89
C ALA A 76 14.44 0.14 3.37
N SER A 77 13.23 -0.10 2.95
CA SER A 77 12.82 0.04 1.55
C SER A 77 12.24 1.43 1.34
N ALA A 78 12.38 1.95 0.13
CA ALA A 78 11.91 3.28 -0.18
C ALA A 78 10.50 3.25 -0.74
N LEU A 79 9.69 4.23 -0.33
CA LEU A 79 8.42 4.52 -0.94
C LEU A 79 8.58 5.88 -1.61
N SER A 80 8.44 5.94 -2.93
CA SER A 80 8.69 7.18 -3.66
C SER A 80 7.71 8.27 -3.23
N ALA A 81 8.10 9.53 -3.44
CA ALA A 81 7.21 10.64 -3.14
C ALA A 81 5.90 10.54 -3.91
N ASP A 82 5.97 10.11 -5.18
CA ASP A 82 4.76 9.93 -5.99
C ASP A 82 3.84 8.88 -5.40
N SER A 83 4.38 7.75 -4.97
CA SER A 83 3.58 6.67 -4.38
C SER A 83 3.02 7.08 -3.03
N TRP A 84 3.78 7.82 -2.25
CA TRP A 84 3.29 8.32 -0.97
C TRP A 84 2.12 9.29 -1.17
N GLN A 85 2.24 10.20 -2.14
CA GLN A 85 1.17 11.13 -2.47
C GLN A 85 -0.04 10.39 -3.02
N LEU A 86 0.20 9.37 -3.83
CA LEU A 86 -0.86 8.53 -4.38
C LEU A 86 -1.65 7.85 -3.26
N ALA A 87 -0.96 7.32 -2.26
CA ALA A 87 -1.61 6.70 -1.11
C ALA A 87 -2.48 7.70 -0.36
N GLN A 88 -1.99 8.92 -0.16
CA GLN A 88 -2.76 9.97 0.49
C GLN A 88 -4.03 10.30 -0.30
N ARG A 89 -3.91 10.41 -1.62
CA ARG A 89 -5.07 10.67 -2.48
C ARG A 89 -6.07 9.53 -2.44
N MET A 90 -5.59 8.30 -2.51
CA MET A 90 -6.46 7.13 -2.53
C MET A 90 -7.25 6.96 -1.23
N LEU A 91 -6.69 7.38 -0.11
CA LEU A 91 -7.39 7.31 1.16
C LEU A 91 -8.43 8.41 1.32
N ARG A 92 -8.42 9.42 0.44
CA ARG A 92 -9.34 10.56 0.52
C ARG A 92 -10.35 10.61 -0.61
N ALA A 93 -10.19 9.82 -1.65
CA ALA A 93 -11.01 9.91 -2.84
C ALA A 93 -11.52 8.53 -3.26
N PRO A 94 -12.69 8.44 -3.88
CA PRO A 94 -13.19 7.16 -4.35
C PRO A 94 -12.40 6.64 -5.54
N ALA A 95 -12.50 5.34 -5.79
CA ALA A 95 -11.78 4.68 -6.87
C ALA A 95 -12.06 5.31 -8.23
N SER A 96 -13.29 5.78 -8.43
CA SER A 96 -13.68 6.40 -9.70
C SER A 96 -12.86 7.65 -10.04
N SER A 97 -12.28 8.30 -9.03
CA SER A 97 -11.44 9.48 -9.25
C SER A 97 -10.18 9.17 -10.03
N PHE A 98 -9.78 7.90 -10.06
CA PHE A 98 -8.53 7.48 -10.71
C PHE A 98 -8.76 6.81 -12.06
N ALA A 99 -10.02 6.62 -12.44
CA ALA A 99 -10.36 5.84 -13.64
C ALA A 99 -9.85 6.44 -14.94
N GLY A 100 -9.73 7.76 -15.01
CA GLY A 100 -9.26 8.44 -16.21
C GLY A 100 -7.75 8.56 -16.32
N GLU A 101 -7.02 8.13 -15.31
CA GLU A 101 -5.56 8.26 -15.28
C GLU A 101 -4.90 7.04 -15.88
N ALA A 102 -3.72 7.24 -16.45
CA ALA A 102 -2.94 6.13 -17.01
C ALA A 102 -2.31 5.33 -15.88
N TRP A 103 -2.39 4.01 -15.97
CA TRP A 103 -1.90 3.11 -14.93
C TRP A 103 -1.03 2.01 -15.50
N ALA A 104 0.24 2.32 -15.68
CA ALA A 104 1.21 1.31 -16.01
C ALA A 104 1.55 0.48 -14.78
N ARG A 105 2.13 -0.70 -15.01
CA ARG A 105 2.51 -1.60 -13.93
C ARG A 105 3.41 -0.94 -12.88
N LYS A 106 4.31 -0.06 -13.33
CA LYS A 106 5.29 0.58 -12.43
C LYS A 106 4.65 1.59 -11.49
N ARG A 107 3.52 2.17 -11.89
CA ARG A 107 2.88 3.18 -11.05
C ARG A 107 2.33 2.51 -9.80
N GLY A 108 2.77 2.99 -8.65
CA GLY A 108 2.34 2.46 -7.38
C GLY A 108 2.90 1.08 -7.04
N GLN A 109 3.90 0.61 -7.78
CA GLN A 109 4.47 -0.72 -7.55
C GLN A 109 5.07 -0.84 -6.16
N ASP A 110 5.81 0.17 -5.72
CA ASP A 110 6.38 0.19 -4.38
C ASP A 110 5.29 0.30 -3.31
N LEU A 111 4.20 1.01 -3.61
CA LEU A 111 3.07 1.09 -2.69
C LEU A 111 2.39 -0.27 -2.54
N ARG A 112 2.20 -0.99 -3.64
CA ARG A 112 1.64 -2.35 -3.57
C ARG A 112 2.56 -3.29 -2.78
N ARG A 113 3.87 -3.13 -2.95
CA ARG A 113 4.83 -3.93 -2.18
C ARG A 113 4.73 -3.63 -0.69
N PHE A 114 4.57 -2.36 -0.34
CA PHE A 114 4.40 -1.95 1.04
C PHE A 114 3.12 -2.56 1.65
N THR A 115 1.99 -2.47 0.95
CA THR A 115 0.73 -3.02 1.47
C THR A 115 0.81 -4.55 1.57
N LEU A 116 1.40 -5.20 0.58
CA LEU A 116 1.56 -6.65 0.60
C LEU A 116 2.42 -7.09 1.78
N GLN A 117 3.52 -6.40 2.02
CA GLN A 117 4.41 -6.71 3.13
C GLN A 117 3.70 -6.55 4.48
N THR A 118 2.86 -5.53 4.60
CA THR A 118 2.05 -5.31 5.79
C THR A 118 1.08 -6.46 6.02
N LEU A 119 0.44 -6.91 4.95
CA LEU A 119 -0.49 -8.04 5.02
C LEU A 119 0.24 -9.35 5.36
N GLU A 120 1.38 -9.57 4.75
CA GLU A 120 2.17 -10.78 5.02
C GLU A 120 2.61 -10.85 6.48
N ARG A 121 3.04 -9.75 7.04
CA ARG A 121 3.42 -9.70 8.46
C ARG A 121 2.26 -10.04 9.37
N HIS A 122 1.09 -9.52 9.05
CA HIS A 122 -0.11 -9.82 9.82
C HIS A 122 -0.44 -11.30 9.76
N LEU A 123 -0.37 -11.88 8.57
CA LEU A 123 -0.65 -13.30 8.40
C LEU A 123 0.34 -14.18 9.14
N GLU A 124 1.63 -13.81 9.13
CA GLU A 124 2.64 -14.55 9.89
C GLU A 124 2.32 -14.56 11.37
N LYS A 125 1.94 -13.40 11.93
CA LYS A 125 1.57 -13.31 13.34
C LYS A 125 0.37 -14.17 13.66
N LYS A 126 -0.61 -14.19 12.77
CA LYS A 126 -1.82 -15.02 12.95
C LYS A 126 -1.49 -16.51 12.93
N LEU A 127 -0.62 -16.91 12.02
CA LEU A 127 -0.21 -18.31 11.91
C LEU A 127 0.57 -18.76 13.14
N ARG A 128 1.46 -17.92 13.64
CA ARG A 128 2.20 -18.26 14.87
C ARG A 128 1.29 -18.37 16.07
N SER A 129 0.31 -17.49 16.17
CA SER A 129 -0.67 -17.55 17.25
C SER A 129 -1.50 -18.82 17.16
N ALA A 130 -1.92 -19.21 15.97
CA ALA A 130 -2.68 -20.43 15.76
C ALA A 130 -1.86 -21.67 16.14
N GLU A 131 -0.59 -21.69 15.78
CA GLU A 131 0.30 -22.80 16.14
C GLU A 131 0.49 -22.88 17.66
N ALA A 132 0.66 -21.74 18.31
CA ALA A 132 0.82 -21.70 19.75
C ALA A 132 -0.43 -22.21 20.46
N LEU A 133 -1.61 -21.78 19.98
CA LEU A 133 -2.88 -22.26 20.55
C LEU A 133 -3.08 -23.73 20.33
N ALA A 134 -2.70 -24.25 19.17
CA ALA A 134 -2.80 -25.67 18.88
C ALA A 134 -1.93 -26.49 19.82
N ARG A 135 -0.73 -26.02 20.13
CA ARG A 135 0.15 -26.71 21.08
C ARG A 135 -0.40 -26.71 22.49
N LEU A 136 -1.00 -25.58 22.89
CA LEU A 136 -1.58 -25.49 24.22
C LEU A 136 -2.85 -26.32 24.35
N GLY A 137 -3.63 -26.41 23.29
CA GLY A 137 -4.87 -27.18 23.30
C GLY A 137 -4.69 -28.64 23.06
N GLY A 138 -3.53 -29.03 22.61
CA GLY A 138 -3.23 -30.42 22.33
C GLY A 138 -2.54 -31.07 23.51
#